data_cefe535a1bd49ba30f1653185d7a295d
#
_entry.id   cefe535a1bd49ba30f1653185d7a295d
#
_cell.length_a   1.000
_cell.length_b   1.000
_cell.length_c   1.000
_cell.angle_alpha   90.00
_cell.angle_beta   90.00
_cell.angle_gamma   90.00
#
_symmetry.space_group_name_H-M   'P 1'
#
loop_
_entity.id
_entity.type
_entity.pdbx_description
1 polymer ?
#
loop_
_entity_poly.entity_id
_entity_poly.type
_entity_poly.pdbx_seq_one_letter_code
_entity_poly.pdbx_strand_id
1 'polypeptide(L)'
;MNGLETYVDRIRPDSYGITTYLENLRRGEYQVPTFQRGVVWDRDRVKRLWDSIYKFYPLGSILVWRTDVRLQNHRQIGGHPLPDDEGIRDFQYLLDGQQRTTALLTSIYGGHIEGREGEDLQLYVDLTVAGTDEVEDQSWRARFLFWDEIDDRNGELLRNTGRQKNFDNGLIVKLEDIAHRSGPLDERLEEAGHRYRDTPRAQLHRIRQVLDNYKLSFIELWGIGVAEVCQIFERINQAGQPLIIFDIVVAKTFRSAGEKPGFYLRGLFESFRHGLTLKGSGYSAVDDITLLRVVAVLVQEALPDAGIHNITERYLNELRTEHLESVWHDSEKAIKDVFNFLDNHLHLPGPQLVPYVYFYMSLAAYFFRQQEPDYSLLKKYFWYCSFHSDDLLSNTTQLRDHVRKLRDAKNGTTFVFDRFLIDREKLRTTTYSSRGRLSLCSNQNLKEMLTTCRYSLIDAVPYNMVNGKELIAGK
;
A
#
# COMPACT_ATOMS: atom_id res chain seq x y z
N MET A 1 23.29 -29.08 -10.68
CA MET A 1 21.90 -29.13 -11.21
C MET A 1 21.05 -28.44 -10.17
N ASN A 2 20.78 -27.14 -10.37
CA ASN A 2 19.88 -26.41 -9.50
C ASN A 2 18.47 -26.86 -9.86
N GLY A 3 17.85 -27.64 -8.96
CA GLY A 3 16.46 -28.01 -9.08
C GLY A 3 15.62 -26.75 -9.14
N LEU A 4 14.90 -26.56 -10.22
CA LEU A 4 13.70 -25.73 -10.24
C LEU A 4 12.80 -26.36 -9.17
N GLU A 5 12.81 -25.80 -7.95
CA GLU A 5 11.82 -26.13 -6.94
C GLU A 5 10.47 -25.83 -7.58
N THR A 6 9.72 -26.86 -7.82
CA THR A 6 8.40 -26.76 -8.45
C THR A 6 7.47 -26.06 -7.46
N TYR A 7 7.05 -24.85 -7.77
CA TYR A 7 6.06 -24.07 -7.01
C TYR A 7 4.66 -24.71 -7.00
N VAL A 8 4.49 -25.86 -7.68
CA VAL A 8 3.20 -26.54 -7.88
C VAL A 8 2.50 -26.85 -6.54
N ASP A 9 3.25 -27.20 -5.50
CA ASP A 9 2.68 -27.51 -4.19
C ASP A 9 2.54 -26.29 -3.27
N ARG A 10 3.02 -25.12 -3.69
CA ARG A 10 3.01 -23.90 -2.88
C ARG A 10 1.79 -23.02 -3.13
N ILE A 11 1.04 -23.29 -4.19
CA ILE A 11 -0.18 -22.58 -4.55
C ILE A 11 -1.33 -23.58 -4.51
N ARG A 12 -2.23 -23.41 -3.55
CA ARG A 12 -3.36 -24.33 -3.35
C ARG A 12 -4.68 -23.59 -3.54
N PRO A 13 -5.49 -24.01 -4.53
CA PRO A 13 -6.86 -23.54 -4.63
C PRO A 13 -7.70 -24.21 -3.53
N ASP A 14 -8.59 -23.44 -2.92
CA ASP A 14 -9.57 -23.93 -1.94
C ASP A 14 -10.88 -23.17 -2.10
N SER A 15 -11.94 -23.60 -1.37
CA SER A 15 -13.22 -22.92 -1.42
C SER A 15 -14.00 -23.14 -0.14
N TYR A 16 -14.57 -22.06 0.38
CA TYR A 16 -15.38 -22.07 1.62
C TYR A 16 -16.75 -21.44 1.37
N GLY A 17 -17.77 -21.92 2.07
CA GLY A 17 -19.06 -21.23 2.16
C GLY A 17 -18.89 -19.87 2.84
N ILE A 18 -19.75 -18.92 2.50
CA ILE A 18 -19.69 -17.56 3.03
C ILE A 18 -19.73 -17.55 4.55
N THR A 19 -20.71 -18.22 5.16
CA THR A 19 -20.89 -18.26 6.62
C THR A 19 -19.71 -18.94 7.31
N THR A 20 -19.23 -20.06 6.79
CA THR A 20 -18.07 -20.79 7.34
C THR A 20 -16.81 -19.91 7.32
N TYR A 21 -16.56 -19.22 6.21
CA TYR A 21 -15.43 -18.31 6.09
C TYR A 21 -15.50 -17.17 7.13
N LEU A 22 -16.66 -16.52 7.26
CA LEU A 22 -16.83 -15.42 8.20
C LEU A 22 -16.73 -15.88 9.66
N GLU A 23 -17.18 -17.09 9.98
CA GLU A 23 -16.99 -17.69 11.30
C GLU A 23 -15.51 -17.95 11.60
N ASN A 24 -14.76 -18.52 10.63
CA ASN A 24 -13.33 -18.78 10.76
C ASN A 24 -12.56 -17.44 10.94
N LEU A 25 -12.92 -16.40 10.21
CA LEU A 25 -12.36 -15.06 10.38
C LEU A 25 -12.60 -14.52 11.81
N ARG A 26 -13.83 -14.64 12.32
CA ARG A 26 -14.20 -14.18 13.67
C ARG A 26 -13.54 -15.01 14.78
N ARG A 27 -13.16 -16.24 14.51
CA ARG A 27 -12.36 -17.10 15.41
C ARG A 27 -10.86 -16.78 15.37
N GLY A 28 -10.42 -15.92 14.46
CA GLY A 28 -9.02 -15.52 14.32
C GLY A 28 -8.18 -16.48 13.50
N GLU A 29 -8.79 -17.36 12.69
CA GLU A 29 -8.05 -18.24 11.77
C GLU A 29 -7.36 -17.45 10.67
N TYR A 30 -7.94 -16.30 10.30
CA TYR A 30 -7.37 -15.37 9.34
C TYR A 30 -6.99 -14.05 10.01
N GLN A 31 -5.81 -13.54 9.68
CA GLN A 31 -5.31 -12.24 10.13
C GLN A 31 -5.36 -11.24 8.97
N VAL A 32 -5.66 -9.99 9.27
CA VAL A 32 -5.68 -8.91 8.29
C VAL A 32 -4.53 -7.95 8.57
N PRO A 33 -3.47 -7.96 7.73
CA PRO A 33 -2.31 -7.11 7.96
C PRO A 33 -2.65 -5.62 7.83
N THR A 34 -2.03 -4.78 8.67
CA THR A 34 -2.28 -3.33 8.72
C THR A 34 -1.80 -2.57 7.49
N PHE A 35 -1.02 -3.18 6.61
CA PHE A 35 -0.63 -2.55 5.35
C PHE A 35 -1.77 -2.49 4.32
N GLN A 36 -2.85 -3.23 4.54
CA GLN A 36 -4.02 -3.14 3.68
C GLN A 36 -4.77 -1.82 3.93
N ARG A 37 -5.32 -1.26 2.86
CA ARG A 37 -6.08 -0.01 2.94
C ARG A 37 -7.34 -0.16 3.77
N GLY A 38 -7.78 0.95 4.35
CA GLY A 38 -9.12 1.10 4.84
C GLY A 38 -10.19 0.76 3.79
N VAL A 39 -11.37 0.42 4.24
CA VAL A 39 -12.49 0.03 3.37
C VAL A 39 -13.00 1.23 2.59
N VAL A 40 -12.97 1.14 1.26
CA VAL A 40 -13.38 2.22 0.34
C VAL A 40 -14.65 1.90 -0.45
N TRP A 41 -15.17 0.65 -0.36
CA TRP A 41 -16.36 0.27 -1.11
C TRP A 41 -17.58 1.07 -0.68
N ASP A 42 -18.29 1.60 -1.68
CA ASP A 42 -19.57 2.25 -1.53
C ASP A 42 -20.72 1.21 -1.45
N ARG A 43 -21.89 1.69 -1.07
CA ARG A 43 -23.09 0.87 -0.90
C ARG A 43 -23.53 0.17 -2.20
N ASP A 44 -23.39 0.83 -3.34
CA ASP A 44 -23.74 0.24 -4.64
C ASP A 44 -22.82 -0.95 -4.97
N ARG A 45 -21.53 -0.86 -4.63
CA ARG A 45 -20.61 -1.99 -4.80
C ARG A 45 -20.95 -3.16 -3.89
N VAL A 46 -21.34 -2.89 -2.64
CA VAL A 46 -21.79 -3.94 -1.72
C VAL A 46 -23.04 -4.62 -2.25
N LYS A 47 -24.04 -3.87 -2.72
CA LYS A 47 -25.25 -4.44 -3.33
C LYS A 47 -24.97 -5.25 -4.59
N ARG A 48 -24.05 -4.78 -5.46
CA ARG A 48 -23.63 -5.51 -6.66
C ARG A 48 -22.87 -6.79 -6.31
N LEU A 49 -22.09 -6.80 -5.22
CA LEU A 49 -21.48 -8.02 -4.70
C LEU A 49 -22.57 -9.06 -4.40
N TRP A 50 -23.60 -8.66 -3.67
CA TRP A 50 -24.72 -9.55 -3.32
C TRP A 50 -25.56 -9.96 -4.52
N ASP A 51 -25.73 -9.10 -5.51
CA ASP A 51 -26.36 -9.48 -6.79
C ASP A 51 -25.54 -10.54 -7.53
N SER A 52 -24.22 -10.39 -7.57
CA SER A 52 -23.34 -11.39 -8.15
C SER A 52 -23.43 -12.73 -7.42
N ILE A 53 -23.47 -12.71 -6.08
CA ILE A 53 -23.66 -13.91 -5.26
C ILE A 53 -25.05 -14.53 -5.55
N TYR A 54 -26.09 -13.71 -5.58
CA TYR A 54 -27.47 -14.14 -5.88
C TYR A 54 -27.59 -14.85 -7.25
N LYS A 55 -26.82 -14.37 -8.24
CA LYS A 55 -26.74 -14.95 -9.60
C LYS A 55 -25.72 -16.04 -9.74
N PHE A 56 -25.01 -16.44 -8.68
CA PHE A 56 -23.88 -17.38 -8.72
C PHE A 56 -22.74 -16.95 -9.64
N TYR A 57 -22.54 -15.64 -9.83
CA TYR A 57 -21.41 -15.13 -10.60
C TYR A 57 -20.11 -15.19 -9.79
N PRO A 58 -18.96 -15.47 -10.43
CA PRO A 58 -17.69 -15.52 -9.73
C PRO A 58 -17.25 -14.13 -9.23
N LEU A 59 -16.78 -14.05 -7.98
CA LEU A 59 -16.34 -12.81 -7.34
C LEU A 59 -14.83 -12.58 -7.42
N GLY A 60 -14.10 -13.45 -8.12
CA GLY A 60 -12.65 -13.53 -8.00
C GLY A 60 -12.21 -14.27 -6.74
N SER A 61 -10.90 -14.47 -6.59
CA SER A 61 -10.35 -15.26 -5.49
C SER A 61 -9.94 -14.39 -4.31
N ILE A 62 -10.01 -14.96 -3.11
CA ILE A 62 -9.40 -14.41 -1.90
C ILE A 62 -7.99 -14.98 -1.80
N LEU A 63 -6.99 -14.13 -1.65
CA LEU A 63 -5.59 -14.53 -1.57
C LEU A 63 -5.16 -14.61 -0.11
N VAL A 64 -4.70 -15.78 0.32
CA VAL A 64 -4.22 -16.03 1.68
C VAL A 64 -2.75 -16.46 1.63
N TRP A 65 -1.93 -15.87 2.47
CA TRP A 65 -0.53 -16.25 2.63
C TRP A 65 -0.31 -16.93 3.98
N ARG A 66 0.16 -18.17 3.94
CA ARG A 66 0.56 -18.92 5.14
C ARG A 66 2.04 -18.81 5.40
N THR A 67 2.40 -18.35 6.59
CA THR A 67 3.78 -18.05 6.96
C THR A 67 3.97 -18.08 8.48
N ASP A 68 5.21 -18.28 8.90
CA ASP A 68 5.66 -18.10 10.29
C ASP A 68 6.07 -16.65 10.62
N VAL A 69 6.10 -15.79 9.61
CA VAL A 69 6.45 -14.38 9.78
C VAL A 69 5.29 -13.64 10.47
N ARG A 70 5.53 -13.10 11.65
CA ARG A 70 4.53 -12.30 12.37
C ARG A 70 4.49 -10.88 11.80
N LEU A 71 3.30 -10.44 11.39
CA LEU A 71 3.02 -9.08 10.91
C LEU A 71 2.11 -8.34 11.90
N GLN A 72 2.12 -7.01 11.82
CA GLN A 72 1.11 -6.20 12.50
C GLN A 72 -0.26 -6.43 11.84
N ASN A 73 -1.27 -6.70 12.66
CA ASN A 73 -2.62 -6.99 12.21
C ASN A 73 -3.62 -5.93 12.68
N HIS A 74 -4.68 -5.76 11.90
CA HIS A 74 -5.85 -5.02 12.35
C HIS A 74 -6.50 -5.75 13.53
N ARG A 75 -6.90 -4.98 14.55
CA ARG A 75 -7.60 -5.50 15.73
C ARG A 75 -9.11 -5.65 15.50
N GLN A 76 -9.60 -5.10 14.41
CA GLN A 76 -11.00 -5.18 14.01
C GLN A 76 -11.14 -5.10 12.51
N ILE A 77 -12.23 -5.64 11.99
CA ILE A 77 -12.64 -5.52 10.59
C ILE A 77 -14.15 -5.22 10.55
N GLY A 78 -14.53 -4.14 9.87
CA GLY A 78 -15.94 -3.73 9.80
C GLY A 78 -16.60 -3.49 11.17
N GLY A 79 -15.82 -3.07 12.18
CA GLY A 79 -16.29 -2.91 13.57
C GLY A 79 -16.33 -4.18 14.40
N HIS A 80 -16.03 -5.34 13.81
CA HIS A 80 -15.97 -6.61 14.54
C HIS A 80 -14.55 -6.85 15.07
N PRO A 81 -14.38 -7.12 16.37
CA PRO A 81 -13.07 -7.41 16.93
C PRO A 81 -12.53 -8.73 16.37
N LEU A 82 -11.23 -8.74 16.07
CA LEU A 82 -10.47 -9.93 15.74
C LEU A 82 -9.70 -10.39 16.97
N PRO A 83 -9.65 -11.70 17.25
CA PRO A 83 -8.86 -12.25 18.34
C PRO A 83 -7.38 -11.86 18.23
N ASP A 84 -6.72 -11.82 19.39
CA ASP A 84 -5.27 -11.64 19.44
C ASP A 84 -4.56 -12.83 18.79
N ASP A 85 -3.42 -12.54 18.19
CA ASP A 85 -2.56 -13.52 17.53
C ASP A 85 -1.46 -14.09 18.47
N GLU A 86 -1.64 -13.91 19.77
CA GLU A 86 -0.72 -14.46 20.78
C GLU A 86 -0.73 -16.00 20.77
N GLY A 87 0.47 -16.56 20.56
CA GLY A 87 0.64 -18.01 20.49
C GLY A 87 0.43 -18.66 19.13
N ILE A 88 -0.03 -17.92 18.13
CA ILE A 88 -0.09 -18.39 16.75
C ILE A 88 1.33 -18.53 16.20
N ARG A 89 1.61 -19.68 15.56
CA ARG A 89 2.90 -19.93 14.90
C ARG A 89 2.80 -20.03 13.38
N ASP A 90 1.62 -20.33 12.87
CA ASP A 90 1.30 -20.44 11.45
C ASP A 90 0.21 -19.42 11.13
N PHE A 91 0.61 -18.27 10.64
CA PHE A 91 -0.29 -17.17 10.34
C PHE A 91 -0.93 -17.34 8.97
N GLN A 92 -2.20 -16.99 8.84
CA GLN A 92 -2.95 -16.97 7.60
C GLN A 92 -3.35 -15.54 7.26
N TYR A 93 -2.50 -14.85 6.53
CA TYR A 93 -2.71 -13.45 6.17
C TYR A 93 -3.60 -13.30 4.96
N LEU A 94 -4.69 -12.54 5.12
CA LEU A 94 -5.54 -12.12 4.04
C LEU A 94 -4.81 -11.05 3.23
N LEU A 95 -4.26 -11.40 2.05
CA LEU A 95 -3.52 -10.46 1.21
C LEU A 95 -4.42 -9.72 0.23
N ASP A 96 -5.38 -10.40 -0.40
CA ASP A 96 -6.41 -9.78 -1.24
C ASP A 96 -7.80 -10.27 -0.83
N GLY A 97 -8.80 -9.41 -1.05
CA GLY A 97 -10.19 -9.69 -0.70
C GLY A 97 -10.67 -9.00 0.57
N GLN A 98 -9.87 -8.15 1.23
CA GLN A 98 -10.31 -7.42 2.43
C GLN A 98 -11.62 -6.66 2.21
N GLN A 99 -11.75 -5.93 1.11
CA GLN A 99 -12.97 -5.16 0.80
C GLN A 99 -14.19 -6.08 0.69
N ARG A 100 -14.05 -7.22 0.01
CA ARG A 100 -15.10 -8.24 -0.12
C ARG A 100 -15.42 -8.87 1.22
N THR A 101 -14.40 -9.22 1.99
CA THR A 101 -14.54 -9.79 3.34
C THR A 101 -15.28 -8.84 4.26
N THR A 102 -14.89 -7.56 4.30
CA THR A 102 -15.58 -6.55 5.11
C THR A 102 -17.02 -6.37 4.65
N ALA A 103 -17.27 -6.28 3.34
CA ALA A 103 -18.61 -6.14 2.80
C ALA A 103 -19.51 -7.33 3.14
N LEU A 104 -19.00 -8.56 3.05
CA LEU A 104 -19.73 -9.76 3.45
C LEU A 104 -20.03 -9.79 4.96
N LEU A 105 -19.02 -9.48 5.77
CA LEU A 105 -19.14 -9.48 7.23
C LEU A 105 -20.16 -8.45 7.70
N THR A 106 -20.02 -7.19 7.26
CA THR A 106 -20.91 -6.10 7.67
C THR A 106 -22.32 -6.24 7.09
N SER A 107 -22.46 -6.80 5.90
CA SER A 107 -23.79 -7.05 5.31
C SER A 107 -24.60 -8.05 6.12
N ILE A 108 -23.97 -9.09 6.69
CA ILE A 108 -24.64 -10.11 7.49
C ILE A 108 -24.78 -9.64 8.94
N TYR A 109 -23.68 -9.22 9.58
CA TYR A 109 -23.64 -9.00 11.02
C TYR A 109 -23.72 -7.52 11.43
N GLY A 110 -23.91 -6.59 10.47
CA GLY A 110 -23.83 -5.17 10.76
C GLY A 110 -22.39 -4.72 11.00
N GLY A 111 -22.24 -3.59 11.66
CA GLY A 111 -20.95 -3.02 12.02
C GLY A 111 -20.72 -1.63 11.43
N HIS A 112 -19.48 -1.17 11.49
CA HIS A 112 -19.12 0.18 11.02
C HIS A 112 -17.76 0.15 10.31
N ILE A 113 -17.53 1.15 9.49
CA ILE A 113 -16.23 1.40 8.85
C ILE A 113 -15.64 2.65 9.50
N GLU A 114 -14.36 2.61 9.83
CA GLU A 114 -13.63 3.76 10.36
C GLU A 114 -13.78 4.97 9.42
N GLY A 115 -14.16 6.11 9.96
CA GLY A 115 -14.50 7.33 9.23
C GLY A 115 -15.92 7.37 8.64
N ARG A 116 -16.78 6.37 8.95
CA ARG A 116 -18.19 6.27 8.55
C ARG A 116 -19.06 5.77 9.70
N GLU A 117 -18.81 6.23 10.90
CA GLU A 117 -19.41 5.71 12.15
C GLU A 117 -20.94 5.91 12.23
N GLY A 118 -21.49 6.77 11.38
CA GLY A 118 -22.94 7.00 11.31
C GLY A 118 -23.70 6.10 10.34
N GLU A 119 -23.02 5.23 9.59
CA GLU A 119 -23.65 4.36 8.60
C GLU A 119 -23.97 2.99 9.19
N ASP A 120 -25.25 2.57 9.12
CA ASP A 120 -25.61 1.17 9.35
C ASP A 120 -25.31 0.36 8.08
N LEU A 121 -24.38 -0.59 8.21
CA LEU A 121 -23.87 -1.42 7.10
C LEU A 121 -24.59 -2.77 7.02
N GLN A 122 -25.55 -3.06 7.91
CA GLN A 122 -26.33 -4.28 7.83
C GLN A 122 -27.22 -4.27 6.60
N LEU A 123 -27.26 -5.38 5.88
CA LEU A 123 -28.04 -5.51 4.68
C LEU A 123 -29.39 -6.17 4.98
N TYR A 124 -30.41 -5.59 4.41
CA TYR A 124 -31.79 -6.09 4.44
C TYR A 124 -32.19 -6.58 3.05
N VAL A 125 -33.10 -7.53 3.00
CA VAL A 125 -33.60 -8.11 1.77
C VAL A 125 -35.09 -7.85 1.69
N ASP A 126 -35.54 -7.20 0.61
CA ASP A 126 -36.96 -7.10 0.27
C ASP A 126 -37.41 -8.35 -0.49
N LEU A 127 -38.13 -9.22 0.20
CA LEU A 127 -38.61 -10.50 -0.32
C LEU A 127 -39.70 -10.34 -1.37
N THR A 128 -40.26 -9.13 -1.54
CA THR A 128 -41.27 -8.86 -2.56
C THR A 128 -40.67 -8.64 -3.95
N VAL A 129 -39.36 -8.42 -4.02
CA VAL A 129 -38.67 -8.15 -5.29
C VAL A 129 -38.22 -9.47 -5.93
N ALA A 130 -38.92 -9.88 -6.98
CA ALA A 130 -38.51 -11.04 -7.78
C ALA A 130 -37.14 -10.78 -8.48
N GLY A 131 -36.37 -11.83 -8.63
CA GLY A 131 -35.19 -11.78 -9.48
C GLY A 131 -35.58 -12.00 -10.92
N THR A 132 -34.89 -11.36 -11.86
CA THR A 132 -34.95 -11.67 -13.28
C THR A 132 -33.57 -12.19 -13.74
N ASP A 133 -33.60 -13.05 -14.77
CA ASP A 133 -32.35 -13.53 -15.40
C ASP A 133 -31.85 -12.57 -16.50
N GLU A 134 -32.44 -11.37 -16.60
CA GLU A 134 -32.02 -10.38 -17.58
C GLU A 134 -30.66 -9.79 -17.24
N VAL A 135 -29.81 -9.61 -18.26
CA VAL A 135 -28.42 -9.12 -18.09
C VAL A 135 -28.36 -7.70 -17.53
N GLU A 136 -29.35 -6.86 -17.85
CA GLU A 136 -29.45 -5.46 -17.39
C GLU A 136 -30.35 -5.27 -16.16
N ASP A 137 -30.69 -6.37 -15.49
CA ASP A 137 -31.55 -6.30 -14.30
C ASP A 137 -30.94 -5.45 -13.19
N GLN A 138 -31.58 -4.37 -12.83
CA GLN A 138 -31.23 -3.51 -11.71
C GLN A 138 -32.11 -3.75 -10.47
N SER A 139 -32.90 -4.84 -10.43
CA SER A 139 -33.73 -5.23 -9.30
C SER A 139 -32.92 -5.42 -8.00
N TRP A 140 -31.63 -5.65 -8.10
CA TRP A 140 -30.73 -5.73 -6.95
C TRP A 140 -30.74 -4.46 -6.09
N ARG A 141 -30.98 -3.27 -6.67
CA ARG A 141 -31.08 -2.01 -5.91
C ARG A 141 -32.31 -1.97 -5.02
N ALA A 142 -33.37 -2.62 -5.45
CA ALA A 142 -34.61 -2.70 -4.68
C ALA A 142 -34.63 -3.93 -3.75
N ARG A 143 -33.93 -5.02 -4.14
CA ARG A 143 -33.87 -6.27 -3.36
C ARG A 143 -32.95 -6.14 -2.13
N PHE A 144 -31.76 -5.51 -2.29
CA PHE A 144 -30.81 -5.33 -1.22
C PHE A 144 -30.86 -3.87 -0.74
N LEU A 145 -31.17 -3.68 0.53
CA LEU A 145 -31.42 -2.37 1.11
C LEU A 145 -30.53 -2.17 2.36
N PHE A 146 -30.14 -0.93 2.60
CA PHE A 146 -29.64 -0.49 3.89
C PHE A 146 -30.75 0.14 4.70
N TRP A 147 -30.53 0.29 6.03
CA TRP A 147 -31.58 0.76 6.94
C TRP A 147 -32.20 2.09 6.55
N ASP A 148 -31.39 3.07 6.17
CA ASP A 148 -31.86 4.41 5.75
C ASP A 148 -32.63 4.41 4.43
N GLU A 149 -32.63 3.32 3.70
CA GLU A 149 -33.51 3.12 2.53
C GLU A 149 -34.85 2.49 2.90
N ILE A 150 -35.02 2.04 4.14
CA ILE A 150 -36.25 1.43 4.67
C ILE A 150 -36.96 2.40 5.60
N ASP A 151 -36.22 3.00 6.51
CA ASP A 151 -36.66 3.96 7.49
C ASP A 151 -35.80 5.22 7.44
N ASP A 152 -36.27 6.24 6.73
CA ASP A 152 -35.63 7.53 6.83
C ASP A 152 -36.23 8.27 8.05
N ARG A 153 -35.40 8.71 8.95
CA ARG A 153 -35.79 9.44 10.16
C ARG A 153 -36.49 10.78 9.87
N ASN A 154 -36.44 11.26 8.63
CA ASN A 154 -37.11 12.49 8.17
C ASN A 154 -38.47 12.24 7.49
N GLY A 155 -38.85 10.99 7.25
CA GLY A 155 -40.23 10.58 6.95
C GLY A 155 -40.82 10.95 5.59
N GLU A 156 -40.07 11.52 4.66
CA GLU A 156 -40.63 11.97 3.38
C GLU A 156 -40.46 10.98 2.22
N LEU A 157 -39.37 10.29 2.12
CA LEU A 157 -39.09 9.40 0.99
C LEU A 157 -39.70 8.02 1.11
N LEU A 158 -39.79 7.46 2.30
CA LEU A 158 -40.20 6.07 2.52
C LEU A 158 -41.72 5.87 2.55
N ARG A 159 -42.49 6.86 2.99
CA ARG A 159 -43.95 6.82 2.93
C ARG A 159 -44.47 6.61 1.52
N ASN A 160 -43.71 7.05 0.51
CA ASN A 160 -44.09 6.94 -0.90
C ASN A 160 -43.66 5.62 -1.56
N THR A 161 -42.70 4.88 -0.99
CA THR A 161 -42.15 3.66 -1.61
C THR A 161 -42.81 2.36 -1.14
N GLY A 162 -43.61 2.39 -0.10
CA GLY A 162 -44.20 1.21 0.51
C GLY A 162 -43.23 0.30 1.28
N ARG A 163 -41.93 0.67 1.34
CA ARG A 163 -40.90 -0.15 2.01
C ARG A 163 -41.13 -0.29 3.49
N GLN A 164 -41.49 0.80 4.18
CA GLN A 164 -41.83 0.73 5.59
C GLN A 164 -42.94 -0.25 5.85
N LYS A 165 -44.03 -0.21 5.03
CA LYS A 165 -45.12 -1.17 5.14
C LYS A 165 -44.68 -2.61 4.92
N ASN A 166 -43.78 -2.86 3.96
CA ASN A 166 -43.21 -4.17 3.72
C ASN A 166 -42.36 -4.63 4.90
N PHE A 167 -41.58 -3.72 5.52
CA PHE A 167 -40.82 -4.00 6.71
C PHE A 167 -41.73 -4.35 7.89
N ASP A 168 -42.75 -3.55 8.16
CA ASP A 168 -43.73 -3.77 9.25
C ASP A 168 -44.49 -5.09 9.06
N ASN A 169 -44.75 -5.49 7.84
CA ASN A 169 -45.36 -6.78 7.50
C ASN A 169 -44.36 -7.94 7.48
N GLY A 170 -43.09 -7.71 7.80
CA GLY A 170 -42.06 -8.73 7.83
C GLY A 170 -41.63 -9.27 6.46
N LEU A 171 -41.84 -8.48 5.39
CA LEU A 171 -41.44 -8.81 4.04
C LEU A 171 -40.04 -8.24 3.67
N ILE A 172 -39.55 -7.30 4.46
CA ILE A 172 -38.16 -6.87 4.42
C ILE A 172 -37.49 -7.40 5.70
N VAL A 173 -36.46 -8.22 5.54
CA VAL A 173 -35.81 -8.95 6.63
C VAL A 173 -34.32 -8.77 6.59
N LYS A 174 -33.66 -8.89 7.73
CA LYS A 174 -32.21 -8.86 7.80
C LYS A 174 -31.60 -10.05 7.07
N LEU A 175 -30.50 -9.81 6.36
CA LEU A 175 -29.76 -10.88 5.71
C LEU A 175 -29.22 -11.91 6.75
N GLU A 176 -28.87 -11.45 7.96
CA GLU A 176 -28.50 -12.27 9.10
C GLU A 176 -29.60 -13.28 9.49
N ASP A 177 -30.85 -12.83 9.53
CA ASP A 177 -31.97 -13.70 9.87
C ASP A 177 -32.17 -14.79 8.81
N ILE A 178 -31.95 -14.46 7.52
CA ILE A 178 -31.99 -15.48 6.46
C ILE A 178 -30.86 -16.48 6.64
N ALA A 179 -29.65 -16.00 6.97
CA ALA A 179 -28.48 -16.84 7.15
C ALA A 179 -28.62 -17.84 8.33
N HIS A 180 -29.23 -17.42 9.45
CA HIS A 180 -29.22 -18.17 10.68
C HIS A 180 -30.61 -18.60 11.19
N ARG A 181 -31.70 -17.97 10.72
CA ARG A 181 -33.06 -18.14 11.22
C ARG A 181 -34.11 -18.30 10.12
N SER A 182 -33.75 -18.84 8.98
CA SER A 182 -34.65 -18.94 7.83
C SER A 182 -35.89 -19.81 8.07
N GLY A 183 -35.81 -20.84 8.92
CA GLY A 183 -36.96 -21.66 9.31
C GLY A 183 -38.06 -20.85 9.97
N PRO A 184 -37.84 -20.16 11.09
CA PRO A 184 -38.82 -19.26 11.70
C PRO A 184 -39.33 -18.15 10.79
N LEU A 185 -38.49 -17.67 9.84
CA LEU A 185 -38.97 -16.68 8.84
C LEU A 185 -39.96 -17.31 7.86
N ASP A 186 -39.70 -18.52 7.40
CA ASP A 186 -40.59 -19.24 6.49
C ASP A 186 -41.96 -19.55 7.15
N GLU A 187 -41.91 -20.04 8.39
CA GLU A 187 -43.12 -20.28 9.20
C GLU A 187 -43.99 -19.00 9.36
N ARG A 188 -43.35 -17.86 9.68
CA ARG A 188 -44.02 -16.57 9.81
C ARG A 188 -44.67 -16.12 8.51
N LEU A 189 -44.00 -16.31 7.36
CA LEU A 189 -44.55 -15.97 6.06
C LEU A 189 -45.74 -16.87 5.71
N GLU A 190 -45.68 -18.15 6.09
CA GLU A 190 -46.79 -19.08 5.92
C GLU A 190 -48.00 -18.68 6.76
N GLU A 191 -47.82 -18.36 8.03
CA GLU A 191 -48.87 -17.85 8.93
C GLU A 191 -49.49 -16.53 8.43
N ALA A 192 -48.68 -15.67 7.78
CA ALA A 192 -49.14 -14.46 7.11
C ALA A 192 -49.91 -14.73 5.78
N GLY A 193 -50.05 -16.00 5.40
CA GLY A 193 -50.85 -16.42 4.23
C GLY A 193 -50.08 -16.52 2.92
N HIS A 194 -48.72 -16.37 2.95
CA HIS A 194 -47.92 -16.55 1.75
C HIS A 194 -47.70 -18.04 1.45
N ARG A 195 -48.07 -18.47 0.25
CA ARG A 195 -47.87 -19.83 -0.21
C ARG A 195 -46.42 -20.06 -0.61
N TYR A 196 -45.99 -21.33 -0.62
CA TYR A 196 -44.60 -21.72 -0.94
C TYR A 196 -44.04 -21.12 -2.25
N ARG A 197 -44.92 -20.94 -3.28
CA ARG A 197 -44.55 -20.40 -4.59
C ARG A 197 -44.72 -18.87 -4.71
N ASP A 198 -45.27 -18.24 -3.67
CA ASP A 198 -45.44 -16.79 -3.69
C ASP A 198 -44.04 -16.11 -3.58
N THR A 199 -43.88 -14.97 -4.19
CA THR A 199 -42.62 -14.27 -4.32
C THR A 199 -41.84 -14.16 -2.99
N PRO A 200 -42.44 -13.79 -1.82
CA PRO A 200 -41.72 -13.65 -0.59
C PRO A 200 -41.03 -14.96 -0.13
N ARG A 201 -41.76 -16.07 -0.12
CA ARG A 201 -41.23 -17.36 0.27
C ARG A 201 -40.23 -17.89 -0.75
N ALA A 202 -40.50 -17.74 -2.03
CA ALA A 202 -39.58 -18.13 -3.12
C ALA A 202 -38.27 -17.36 -3.03
N GLN A 203 -38.28 -16.07 -2.73
CA GLN A 203 -37.09 -15.26 -2.53
C GLN A 203 -36.33 -15.66 -1.25
N LEU A 204 -37.02 -15.89 -0.13
CA LEU A 204 -36.40 -16.41 1.09
C LEU A 204 -35.63 -17.70 0.83
N HIS A 205 -36.25 -18.68 0.17
CA HIS A 205 -35.63 -19.94 -0.17
C HIS A 205 -34.45 -19.78 -1.15
N ARG A 206 -34.62 -18.89 -2.13
CA ARG A 206 -33.54 -18.62 -3.11
C ARG A 206 -32.31 -18.05 -2.43
N ILE A 207 -32.45 -17.05 -1.57
CA ILE A 207 -31.31 -16.41 -0.89
C ILE A 207 -30.68 -17.39 0.11
N ARG A 208 -31.48 -18.17 0.82
CA ARG A 208 -30.95 -19.26 1.66
C ARG A 208 -30.12 -20.26 0.85
N GLN A 209 -30.67 -20.75 -0.26
CA GLN A 209 -29.97 -21.67 -1.16
C GLN A 209 -28.65 -21.08 -1.65
N VAL A 210 -28.62 -19.78 -1.93
CA VAL A 210 -27.40 -19.06 -2.32
C VAL A 210 -26.39 -19.07 -1.19
N LEU A 211 -26.81 -18.69 0.03
CA LEU A 211 -25.91 -18.67 1.21
C LEU A 211 -25.33 -20.05 1.53
N ASP A 212 -26.13 -21.12 1.37
CA ASP A 212 -25.72 -22.49 1.66
C ASP A 212 -24.75 -23.06 0.59
N ASN A 213 -24.94 -22.67 -0.68
CA ASN A 213 -24.24 -23.30 -1.80
C ASN A 213 -23.16 -22.45 -2.44
N TYR A 214 -23.21 -21.12 -2.28
CA TYR A 214 -22.19 -20.27 -2.87
C TYR A 214 -20.83 -20.48 -2.20
N LYS A 215 -19.82 -20.79 -3.01
CA LYS A 215 -18.44 -20.98 -2.53
C LYS A 215 -17.57 -19.81 -2.95
N LEU A 216 -16.93 -19.20 -1.97
CA LEU A 216 -15.86 -18.25 -2.18
C LEU A 216 -14.59 -19.01 -2.60
N SER A 217 -13.95 -18.58 -3.67
CA SER A 217 -12.70 -19.16 -4.14
C SER A 217 -11.52 -18.59 -3.35
N PHE A 218 -10.60 -19.45 -2.93
CA PHE A 218 -9.37 -19.09 -2.23
C PHE A 218 -8.16 -19.53 -3.03
N ILE A 219 -7.08 -18.77 -2.92
CA ILE A 219 -5.75 -19.14 -3.35
C ILE A 219 -4.85 -19.03 -2.13
N GLU A 220 -4.39 -20.16 -1.62
CA GLU A 220 -3.47 -20.21 -0.49
C GLU A 220 -2.02 -20.32 -0.99
N LEU A 221 -1.16 -19.44 -0.46
CA LEU A 221 0.27 -19.40 -0.74
C LEU A 221 1.03 -20.02 0.44
N TRP A 222 1.77 -21.10 0.20
CA TRP A 222 2.47 -21.86 1.23
C TRP A 222 3.99 -21.82 1.02
N GLY A 223 4.74 -21.63 2.10
CA GLY A 223 6.21 -21.70 2.03
C GLY A 223 6.83 -20.70 1.05
N ILE A 224 6.13 -19.62 0.77
CA ILE A 224 6.57 -18.55 -0.13
C ILE A 224 7.12 -17.42 0.73
N GLY A 225 8.33 -16.96 0.40
CA GLY A 225 8.99 -15.88 1.13
C GLY A 225 8.33 -14.51 0.86
N VAL A 226 8.57 -13.57 1.76
CA VAL A 226 7.99 -12.21 1.72
C VAL A 226 8.22 -11.52 0.37
N ALA A 227 9.43 -11.57 -0.18
CA ALA A 227 9.76 -10.91 -1.45
C ALA A 227 8.97 -11.51 -2.64
N GLU A 228 8.78 -12.83 -2.65
CA GLU A 228 7.99 -13.50 -3.69
C GLU A 228 6.50 -13.19 -3.55
N VAL A 229 5.99 -13.14 -2.31
CA VAL A 229 4.60 -12.77 -2.03
C VAL A 229 4.29 -11.37 -2.55
N CYS A 230 5.19 -10.40 -2.36
CA CYS A 230 5.04 -9.05 -2.91
C CYS A 230 4.88 -9.10 -4.45
N GLN A 231 5.74 -9.86 -5.13
CA GLN A 231 5.68 -9.98 -6.59
C GLN A 231 4.41 -10.69 -7.08
N ILE A 232 3.96 -11.73 -6.37
CA ILE A 232 2.72 -12.44 -6.69
C ILE A 232 1.54 -11.50 -6.52
N PHE A 233 1.48 -10.79 -5.40
CA PHE A 233 0.42 -9.84 -5.10
C PHE A 233 0.35 -8.71 -6.13
N GLU A 234 1.50 -8.13 -6.51
CA GLU A 234 1.58 -7.09 -7.54
C GLU A 234 1.02 -7.57 -8.89
N ARG A 235 1.32 -8.81 -9.28
CA ARG A 235 0.84 -9.38 -10.54
C ARG A 235 -0.65 -9.70 -10.53
N ILE A 236 -1.20 -10.13 -9.38
CA ILE A 236 -2.62 -10.47 -9.25
C ILE A 236 -3.47 -9.20 -9.14
N ASN A 237 -2.98 -8.18 -8.45
CA ASN A 237 -3.74 -6.98 -8.11
C ASN A 237 -3.59 -5.86 -9.15
N GLN A 238 -3.90 -6.16 -10.42
CA GLN A 238 -3.78 -5.18 -11.53
C GLN A 238 -4.69 -3.95 -11.38
N ALA A 239 -5.75 -4.01 -10.59
CA ALA A 239 -6.73 -2.93 -10.38
C ALA A 239 -6.64 -2.25 -9.01
N GLY A 240 -5.80 -2.74 -8.10
CA GLY A 240 -5.60 -2.22 -6.74
C GLY A 240 -4.27 -1.49 -6.55
N GLN A 241 -3.97 -1.09 -5.31
CA GLN A 241 -2.59 -0.67 -5.00
C GLN A 241 -1.71 -1.91 -4.82
N PRO A 242 -0.52 -1.91 -5.42
CA PRO A 242 0.42 -3.00 -5.22
C PRO A 242 0.85 -3.05 -3.74
N LEU A 243 1.00 -4.27 -3.22
CA LEU A 243 1.69 -4.49 -1.97
C LEU A 243 3.18 -4.26 -2.22
N ILE A 244 3.73 -3.24 -1.60
CA ILE A 244 5.15 -2.94 -1.73
C ILE A 244 5.93 -3.46 -0.52
N ILE A 245 7.20 -3.77 -0.71
CA ILE A 245 8.07 -4.26 0.36
C ILE A 245 8.10 -3.32 1.57
N PHE A 246 7.90 -2.02 1.38
CA PHE A 246 7.79 -1.05 2.46
C PHE A 246 6.68 -1.41 3.45
N ASP A 247 5.48 -1.75 2.95
CA ASP A 247 4.32 -2.08 3.79
C ASP A 247 4.59 -3.33 4.65
N ILE A 248 5.28 -4.31 4.07
CA ILE A 248 5.65 -5.52 4.79
C ILE A 248 6.71 -5.24 5.86
N VAL A 249 7.73 -4.43 5.52
CA VAL A 249 8.74 -4.03 6.50
C VAL A 249 8.10 -3.26 7.65
N VAL A 250 7.17 -2.33 7.37
CA VAL A 250 6.40 -1.61 8.40
C VAL A 250 5.66 -2.58 9.31
N ALA A 251 4.92 -3.54 8.74
CA ALA A 251 4.14 -4.50 9.52
C ALA A 251 5.03 -5.45 10.34
N LYS A 252 6.16 -5.88 9.78
CA LYS A 252 7.12 -6.80 10.41
C LYS A 252 7.91 -6.13 11.55
N THR A 253 8.24 -4.85 11.40
CA THR A 253 9.04 -4.12 12.37
C THR A 253 8.22 -3.42 13.44
N PHE A 254 6.90 -3.54 13.38
CA PHE A 254 6.03 -2.99 14.42
C PHE A 254 6.28 -3.66 15.77
N ARG A 255 6.34 -2.82 16.80
CA ARG A 255 6.36 -3.26 18.20
C ARG A 255 5.40 -2.39 19.01
N SER A 256 4.42 -3.00 19.66
CA SER A 256 3.56 -2.30 20.62
C SER A 256 4.36 -1.84 21.85
N ALA A 257 3.90 -0.79 22.49
CA ALA A 257 4.49 -0.36 23.76
C ALA A 257 4.22 -1.42 24.84
N GLY A 258 5.27 -1.78 25.58
CA GLY A 258 5.24 -2.77 26.65
C GLY A 258 6.51 -2.63 27.51
N GLU A 259 7.25 -3.71 27.74
CA GLU A 259 8.54 -3.68 28.44
C GLU A 259 9.59 -2.80 27.70
N LYS A 260 9.47 -2.70 26.36
CA LYS A 260 10.26 -1.78 25.52
C LYS A 260 9.35 -0.71 24.94
N PRO A 261 9.90 0.48 24.58
CA PRO A 261 9.14 1.49 23.86
C PRO A 261 8.52 0.95 22.56
N GLY A 262 7.33 1.41 22.22
CA GLY A 262 6.70 1.08 20.95
C GLY A 262 7.53 1.57 19.76
N PHE A 263 7.47 0.86 18.65
CA PHE A 263 8.11 1.24 17.39
C PHE A 263 7.12 1.12 16.24
N TYR A 264 6.92 2.21 15.51
CA TYR A 264 6.01 2.26 14.37
C TYR A 264 6.64 3.03 13.21
N LEU A 265 7.27 2.29 12.31
CA LEU A 265 8.07 2.85 11.20
C LEU A 265 7.26 3.80 10.31
N ARG A 266 6.02 3.47 9.96
CA ARG A 266 5.16 4.35 9.16
C ARG A 266 4.92 5.69 9.85
N GLY A 267 4.59 5.67 11.14
CA GLY A 267 4.40 6.90 11.91
C GLY A 267 5.66 7.76 12.01
N LEU A 268 6.84 7.14 12.03
CA LEU A 268 8.11 7.86 11.96
C LEU A 268 8.29 8.56 10.60
N PHE A 269 7.97 7.88 9.50
CA PHE A 269 8.04 8.48 8.16
C PHE A 269 7.00 9.57 7.95
N GLU A 270 5.79 9.38 8.43
CA GLU A 270 4.72 10.39 8.39
C GLU A 270 5.10 11.64 9.17
N SER A 271 5.62 11.48 10.39
CA SER A 271 6.10 12.59 11.22
C SER A 271 7.26 13.33 10.55
N PHE A 272 8.22 12.60 9.98
CA PHE A 272 9.32 13.15 9.23
C PHE A 272 8.83 13.99 8.04
N ARG A 273 7.92 13.42 7.23
CA ARG A 273 7.34 14.07 6.05
C ARG A 273 6.51 15.30 6.42
N HIS A 274 5.72 15.22 7.49
CA HIS A 274 4.98 16.36 8.01
C HIS A 274 5.92 17.50 8.38
N GLY A 275 7.04 17.21 9.04
CA GLY A 275 8.06 18.20 9.36
C GLY A 275 8.69 18.87 8.14
N LEU A 276 8.86 18.14 7.02
CA LEU A 276 9.30 18.69 5.74
C LEU A 276 8.25 19.60 5.09
N THR A 277 7.00 19.16 5.11
CA THR A 277 5.86 19.92 4.55
C THR A 277 5.66 21.25 5.29
N LEU A 278 5.75 21.26 6.62
CA LEU A 278 5.66 22.49 7.41
C LEU A 278 6.78 23.50 7.08
N LYS A 279 7.93 23.03 6.61
CA LYS A 279 9.05 23.86 6.15
C LYS A 279 8.95 24.25 4.67
N GLY A 280 7.90 23.82 3.96
CA GLY A 280 7.73 24.09 2.53
C GLY A 280 8.71 23.35 1.63
N SER A 281 9.33 22.24 2.10
CA SER A 281 10.31 21.48 1.33
C SER A 281 9.61 20.65 0.24
N GLY A 282 10.02 20.80 -1.03
CA GLY A 282 9.56 19.96 -2.13
C GLY A 282 9.92 18.49 -1.98
N TYR A 283 10.87 18.16 -1.12
CA TYR A 283 11.31 16.79 -0.83
C TYR A 283 10.34 15.99 0.07
N SER A 284 9.29 16.61 0.56
CA SER A 284 8.17 15.88 1.19
C SER A 284 7.49 14.89 0.23
N ALA A 285 7.67 15.07 -1.09
CA ALA A 285 7.15 14.18 -2.14
C ALA A 285 8.04 12.95 -2.44
N VAL A 286 9.18 12.78 -1.78
CA VAL A 286 10.00 11.56 -1.91
C VAL A 286 9.22 10.37 -1.36
N ASP A 287 9.15 9.27 -2.14
CA ASP A 287 8.37 8.09 -1.78
C ASP A 287 8.98 7.29 -0.61
N ASP A 288 8.12 6.54 0.09
CA ASP A 288 8.50 5.79 1.29
C ASP A 288 9.52 4.68 1.01
N ILE A 289 9.46 4.06 -0.18
CA ILE A 289 10.42 3.02 -0.53
C ILE A 289 11.82 3.58 -0.76
N THR A 290 11.91 4.79 -1.32
CA THR A 290 13.18 5.50 -1.45
C THR A 290 13.76 5.84 -0.09
N LEU A 291 12.96 6.38 0.84
CA LEU A 291 13.40 6.66 2.21
C LEU A 291 13.82 5.37 2.94
N LEU A 292 13.07 4.28 2.81
CA LEU A 292 13.44 2.98 3.38
C LEU A 292 14.78 2.47 2.85
N ARG A 293 15.02 2.61 1.55
CA ARG A 293 16.30 2.23 0.92
C ARG A 293 17.46 3.07 1.46
N VAL A 294 17.24 4.36 1.68
CA VAL A 294 18.25 5.22 2.34
C VAL A 294 18.56 4.68 3.73
N VAL A 295 17.54 4.44 4.55
CA VAL A 295 17.73 3.89 5.91
C VAL A 295 18.44 2.55 5.88
N ALA A 296 18.12 1.67 4.93
CA ALA A 296 18.79 0.36 4.77
C ALA A 296 20.30 0.50 4.48
N VAL A 297 20.69 1.46 3.64
CA VAL A 297 22.12 1.77 3.42
C VAL A 297 22.77 2.26 4.71
N LEU A 298 22.09 3.09 5.49
CA LEU A 298 22.63 3.61 6.75
C LEU A 298 22.70 2.54 7.85
N VAL A 299 21.79 1.57 7.85
CA VAL A 299 21.90 0.36 8.68
C VAL A 299 23.16 -0.41 8.34
N GLN A 300 23.46 -0.63 7.06
CA GLN A 300 24.68 -1.32 6.64
C GLN A 300 25.95 -0.56 7.02
N GLU A 301 25.94 0.78 6.94
CA GLU A 301 27.08 1.62 7.35
C GLU A 301 27.30 1.63 8.87
N ALA A 302 26.22 1.56 9.66
CA ALA A 302 26.29 1.57 11.13
C ALA A 302 26.51 0.18 11.72
N LEU A 303 25.96 -0.86 11.09
CA LEU A 303 25.89 -2.24 11.57
C LEU A 303 26.26 -3.20 10.42
N PRO A 304 27.54 -3.31 10.05
CA PRO A 304 27.98 -4.17 8.93
C PRO A 304 27.53 -5.63 9.07
N ASP A 305 27.40 -6.12 10.30
CA ASP A 305 26.98 -7.48 10.62
C ASP A 305 25.46 -7.70 10.49
N ALA A 306 24.67 -6.64 10.24
CA ALA A 306 23.23 -6.76 10.04
C ALA A 306 22.84 -7.51 8.77
N GLY A 307 23.80 -7.76 7.87
CA GLY A 307 23.55 -8.52 6.64
C GLY A 307 22.83 -7.76 5.53
N ILE A 308 22.63 -6.45 5.67
CA ILE A 308 21.92 -5.61 4.70
C ILE A 308 22.86 -5.17 3.57
N HIS A 309 23.38 -6.11 2.81
CA HIS A 309 24.41 -5.82 1.80
C HIS A 309 23.90 -5.16 0.52
N ASN A 310 22.57 -4.98 0.38
CA ASN A 310 21.93 -4.42 -0.80
C ASN A 310 20.59 -3.79 -0.41
N ILE A 311 19.97 -3.08 -1.35
CA ILE A 311 18.67 -2.40 -1.18
C ILE A 311 17.55 -3.08 -1.98
N THR A 312 17.78 -4.31 -2.45
CA THR A 312 16.72 -5.11 -3.08
C THR A 312 15.73 -5.62 -2.04
N GLU A 313 14.54 -5.98 -2.48
CA GLU A 313 13.46 -6.46 -1.60
C GLU A 313 13.91 -7.57 -0.64
N ARG A 314 14.75 -8.49 -1.14
CA ARG A 314 15.32 -9.56 -0.32
C ARG A 314 16.05 -9.00 0.91
N TYR A 315 16.92 -8.00 0.71
CA TYR A 315 17.71 -7.43 1.80
C TYR A 315 16.91 -6.45 2.65
N LEU A 316 15.95 -5.71 2.06
CA LEU A 316 15.03 -4.89 2.84
C LEU A 316 14.20 -5.75 3.80
N ASN A 317 13.86 -6.98 3.40
CA ASN A 317 13.17 -7.92 4.28
C ASN A 317 14.01 -8.38 5.48
N GLU A 318 15.33 -8.27 5.45
CA GLU A 318 16.21 -8.59 6.61
C GLU A 318 16.25 -7.46 7.66
N LEU A 319 15.66 -6.29 7.37
CA LEU A 319 15.55 -5.21 8.35
C LEU A 319 14.73 -5.68 9.55
N ARG A 320 15.22 -5.34 10.75
CA ARG A 320 14.56 -5.62 12.04
C ARG A 320 14.33 -4.33 12.79
N THR A 321 13.44 -4.37 13.76
CA THR A 321 13.11 -3.22 14.61
C THR A 321 14.37 -2.63 15.25
N GLU A 322 15.22 -3.47 15.81
CA GLU A 322 16.46 -3.05 16.48
C GLU A 322 17.44 -2.35 15.52
N HIS A 323 17.53 -2.82 14.27
CA HIS A 323 18.35 -2.16 13.25
C HIS A 323 17.86 -0.74 12.99
N LEU A 324 16.55 -0.59 12.78
CA LEU A 324 15.94 0.70 12.47
C LEU A 324 16.01 1.66 13.65
N GLU A 325 15.72 1.21 14.87
CA GLU A 325 15.81 2.03 16.07
C GLU A 325 17.20 2.58 16.29
N SER A 326 18.25 1.73 16.10
CA SER A 326 19.63 2.14 16.35
C SER A 326 20.15 3.23 15.43
N VAL A 327 19.54 3.39 14.25
CA VAL A 327 19.99 4.36 13.24
C VAL A 327 18.98 5.45 12.93
N TRP A 328 17.73 5.34 13.40
CA TRP A 328 16.65 6.23 12.96
C TRP A 328 16.97 7.72 13.14
N HIS A 329 17.41 8.12 14.32
CA HIS A 329 17.71 9.52 14.63
C HIS A 329 18.80 10.08 13.72
N ASP A 330 19.90 9.34 13.55
CA ASP A 330 21.02 9.75 12.69
C ASP A 330 20.61 9.72 11.20
N SER A 331 19.73 8.78 10.82
CA SER A 331 19.20 8.66 9.47
C SER A 331 18.29 9.85 9.12
N GLU A 332 17.40 10.22 10.04
CA GLU A 332 16.54 11.39 9.88
C GLU A 332 17.36 12.66 9.65
N LYS A 333 18.42 12.85 10.44
CA LYS A 333 19.36 13.96 10.27
C LYS A 333 20.05 13.91 8.92
N ALA A 334 20.64 12.76 8.55
CA ALA A 334 21.35 12.60 7.28
C ALA A 334 20.45 12.87 6.06
N ILE A 335 19.18 12.39 6.10
CA ILE A 335 18.22 12.64 5.02
C ILE A 335 17.88 14.14 4.93
N LYS A 336 17.68 14.82 6.06
CA LYS A 336 17.48 16.30 6.09
C LYS A 336 18.68 17.03 5.51
N ASP A 337 19.90 16.60 5.82
CA ASP A 337 21.12 17.20 5.32
C ASP A 337 21.25 17.00 3.80
N VAL A 338 20.87 15.81 3.27
CA VAL A 338 20.78 15.57 1.82
C VAL A 338 19.79 16.53 1.18
N PHE A 339 18.58 16.64 1.70
CA PHE A 339 17.56 17.54 1.11
C PHE A 339 17.99 19.00 1.18
N ASN A 340 18.58 19.42 2.29
CA ASN A 340 19.15 20.75 2.44
C ASN A 340 20.29 21.00 1.44
N PHE A 341 21.17 20.02 1.22
CA PHE A 341 22.23 20.10 0.21
C PHE A 341 21.67 20.24 -1.20
N LEU A 342 20.71 19.40 -1.57
CA LEU A 342 20.08 19.43 -2.90
C LEU A 342 19.34 20.75 -3.15
N ASP A 343 18.61 21.25 -2.14
CA ASP A 343 17.81 22.47 -2.24
C ASP A 343 18.69 23.72 -2.19
N ASN A 344 19.47 23.90 -1.12
CA ASN A 344 20.17 25.15 -0.86
C ASN A 344 21.55 25.26 -1.51
N HIS A 345 22.22 24.13 -1.78
CA HIS A 345 23.55 24.15 -2.39
C HIS A 345 23.56 23.83 -3.88
N LEU A 346 22.59 23.04 -4.35
CA LEU A 346 22.45 22.70 -5.78
C LEU A 346 21.24 23.37 -6.43
N HIS A 347 20.37 24.03 -5.62
CA HIS A 347 19.17 24.73 -6.07
C HIS A 347 18.19 23.81 -6.82
N LEU A 348 18.04 22.61 -6.31
CA LEU A 348 17.10 21.61 -6.80
C LEU A 348 15.94 21.48 -5.80
N PRO A 349 14.84 22.24 -5.94
CA PRO A 349 13.80 22.36 -4.92
C PRO A 349 12.88 21.15 -4.80
N GLY A 350 13.12 20.06 -5.53
CA GLY A 350 12.29 18.88 -5.44
C GLY A 350 12.84 17.65 -6.13
N PRO A 351 12.31 16.47 -5.80
CA PRO A 351 12.81 15.17 -6.22
C PRO A 351 12.77 14.97 -7.76
N GLN A 352 11.87 15.64 -8.46
CA GLN A 352 11.74 15.55 -9.92
C GLN A 352 12.99 16.02 -10.67
N LEU A 353 13.88 16.75 -10.00
CA LEU A 353 15.10 17.29 -10.57
C LEU A 353 16.35 16.46 -10.24
N VAL A 354 16.19 15.44 -9.41
CA VAL A 354 17.30 14.54 -9.05
C VAL A 354 17.38 13.42 -10.07
N PRO A 355 18.47 13.33 -10.87
CA PRO A 355 18.52 12.44 -12.03
C PRO A 355 18.54 10.96 -11.69
N TYR A 356 19.08 10.60 -10.53
CA TYR A 356 19.16 9.21 -10.05
C TYR A 356 18.69 9.12 -8.60
N VAL A 357 17.78 8.21 -8.34
CA VAL A 357 17.29 7.95 -6.97
C VAL A 357 18.42 7.54 -6.01
N TYR A 358 19.48 6.94 -6.52
CA TYR A 358 20.63 6.51 -5.74
C TYR A 358 21.47 7.66 -5.16
N PHE A 359 21.26 8.89 -5.62
CA PHE A 359 21.86 10.06 -4.97
C PHE A 359 21.41 10.22 -3.53
N TYR A 360 20.14 9.96 -3.23
CA TYR A 360 19.65 10.02 -1.86
C TYR A 360 20.42 9.10 -0.94
N MET A 361 20.76 7.92 -1.41
CA MET A 361 21.46 6.88 -0.64
C MET A 361 22.95 7.19 -0.49
N SER A 362 23.63 7.51 -1.60
CA SER A 362 25.06 7.80 -1.58
C SER A 362 25.40 9.07 -0.79
N LEU A 363 24.59 10.13 -0.94
CA LEU A 363 24.75 11.36 -0.20
C LEU A 363 24.40 11.17 1.29
N ALA A 364 23.33 10.43 1.61
CA ALA A 364 22.99 10.15 3.00
C ALA A 364 24.10 9.36 3.72
N ALA A 365 24.70 8.39 3.04
CA ALA A 365 25.85 7.67 3.60
C ALA A 365 27.04 8.60 3.90
N TYR A 366 27.26 9.60 3.07
CA TYR A 366 28.26 10.64 3.34
C TYR A 366 27.88 11.51 4.54
N PHE A 367 26.65 12.03 4.60
CA PHE A 367 26.18 12.89 5.70
C PHE A 367 25.99 12.14 7.02
N PHE A 368 25.82 10.83 6.98
CA PHE A 368 25.57 10.02 8.17
C PHE A 368 26.69 10.18 9.21
N ARG A 369 26.34 10.73 10.38
CA ARG A 369 27.27 11.06 11.47
C ARG A 369 28.44 11.99 11.07
N GLN A 370 28.24 12.80 10.03
CA GLN A 370 29.21 13.81 9.59
C GLN A 370 28.93 15.16 10.23
N GLN A 371 29.97 15.81 10.75
CA GLN A 371 29.85 17.13 11.37
C GLN A 371 30.23 18.25 10.40
N GLU A 372 31.28 18.07 9.61
CA GLU A 372 31.81 19.07 8.69
C GLU A 372 31.83 18.51 7.25
N PRO A 373 30.74 18.65 6.50
CA PRO A 373 30.66 18.12 5.12
C PRO A 373 31.45 19.02 4.14
N ASP A 374 32.19 18.41 3.25
CA ASP A 374 32.81 19.09 2.12
C ASP A 374 31.80 19.26 0.98
N TYR A 375 31.11 20.39 1.00
CA TYR A 375 30.11 20.74 -0.03
C TYR A 375 30.75 20.92 -1.43
N SER A 376 32.02 21.28 -1.53
CA SER A 376 32.71 21.40 -2.81
C SER A 376 32.86 20.02 -3.47
N LEU A 377 33.32 19.04 -2.70
CA LEU A 377 33.38 17.65 -3.12
C LEU A 377 32.00 17.14 -3.56
N LEU A 378 30.96 17.37 -2.74
CA LEU A 378 29.62 16.86 -3.02
C LEU A 378 28.99 17.48 -4.26
N LYS A 379 29.16 18.80 -4.48
CA LYS A 379 28.74 19.48 -5.72
C LYS A 379 29.42 18.86 -6.94
N LYS A 380 30.76 18.69 -6.87
CA LYS A 380 31.51 18.06 -7.94
C LYS A 380 31.06 16.62 -8.21
N TYR A 381 30.85 15.85 -7.16
CA TYR A 381 30.35 14.47 -7.22
C TYR A 381 28.98 14.41 -7.90
N PHE A 382 28.03 15.24 -7.48
CA PHE A 382 26.67 15.26 -8.02
C PHE A 382 26.68 15.55 -9.53
N TRP A 383 27.37 16.61 -9.97
CA TRP A 383 27.42 16.98 -11.37
C TRP A 383 28.20 15.99 -12.23
N TYR A 384 29.29 15.45 -11.69
CA TYR A 384 30.05 14.39 -12.33
C TYR A 384 29.17 13.18 -12.65
N CYS A 385 28.45 12.64 -11.70
CA CYS A 385 27.57 11.51 -11.92
C CYS A 385 26.35 11.86 -12.81
N SER A 386 25.83 13.09 -12.72
CA SER A 386 24.64 13.50 -13.47
C SER A 386 24.89 13.60 -14.97
N PHE A 387 26.07 14.06 -15.38
CA PHE A 387 26.36 14.38 -16.79
C PHE A 387 27.39 13.46 -17.44
N HIS A 388 27.90 12.50 -16.73
CA HIS A 388 28.83 11.53 -17.32
C HIS A 388 28.18 10.75 -18.47
N SER A 389 28.96 10.43 -19.52
CA SER A 389 28.48 9.61 -20.65
C SER A 389 27.99 8.24 -20.20
N ASP A 390 28.71 7.64 -19.24
CA ASP A 390 28.28 6.40 -18.64
C ASP A 390 27.32 6.67 -17.47
N ASP A 391 26.38 5.78 -17.26
CA ASP A 391 25.43 5.87 -16.15
C ASP A 391 26.11 5.39 -14.86
N LEU A 392 26.88 6.26 -14.22
CA LEU A 392 27.73 5.91 -13.07
C LEU A 392 26.96 5.54 -11.80
N LEU A 393 25.68 5.86 -11.73
CA LEU A 393 24.85 5.64 -10.53
C LEU A 393 23.46 5.10 -10.92
N SER A 394 23.44 4.04 -11.76
CA SER A 394 22.21 3.48 -12.33
C SER A 394 21.81 2.13 -11.73
N ASN A 395 22.67 1.49 -10.95
CA ASN A 395 22.42 0.18 -10.36
C ASN A 395 22.99 0.05 -8.95
N THR A 396 22.61 -1.02 -8.25
CA THR A 396 22.97 -1.24 -6.84
C THR A 396 24.47 -1.56 -6.64
N THR A 397 25.13 -2.11 -7.64
CA THR A 397 26.58 -2.37 -7.57
C THR A 397 27.36 -1.06 -7.62
N GLN A 398 27.00 -0.18 -8.53
CA GLN A 398 27.56 1.16 -8.62
C GLN A 398 27.26 1.98 -7.36
N LEU A 399 26.03 1.93 -6.85
CA LEU A 399 25.69 2.57 -5.59
C LEU A 399 26.65 2.17 -4.48
N ARG A 400 26.89 0.88 -4.29
CA ARG A 400 27.74 0.35 -3.25
C ARG A 400 29.21 0.83 -3.40
N ASP A 401 29.71 0.89 -4.63
CA ASP A 401 31.04 1.43 -4.91
C ASP A 401 31.12 2.92 -4.59
N HIS A 402 30.10 3.69 -4.95
CA HIS A 402 30.02 5.12 -4.66
C HIS A 402 29.87 5.41 -3.16
N VAL A 403 29.05 4.65 -2.44
CA VAL A 403 28.96 4.75 -0.98
C VAL A 403 30.33 4.51 -0.33
N ARG A 404 31.04 3.48 -0.77
CA ARG A 404 32.41 3.21 -0.28
C ARG A 404 33.36 4.37 -0.58
N LYS A 405 33.43 4.85 -1.82
CA LYS A 405 34.30 5.97 -2.23
C LYS A 405 34.01 7.24 -1.45
N LEU A 406 32.73 7.56 -1.23
CA LEU A 406 32.33 8.73 -0.44
C LEU A 406 32.66 8.58 1.05
N ARG A 407 32.49 7.37 1.61
CA ARG A 407 32.92 7.07 2.97
C ARG A 407 34.44 7.22 3.14
N ASP A 408 35.21 6.71 2.19
CA ASP A 408 36.67 6.82 2.21
C ASP A 408 37.10 8.29 2.07
N ALA A 409 36.40 9.08 1.23
CA ALA A 409 36.64 10.50 1.12
C ALA A 409 36.31 11.28 2.41
N LYS A 410 35.21 10.92 3.09
CA LYS A 410 34.87 11.44 4.41
C LYS A 410 35.97 11.20 5.44
N ASN A 411 36.67 10.10 5.32
CA ASN A 411 37.80 9.71 6.22
C ASN A 411 39.17 10.25 5.75
N GLY A 412 39.17 11.19 4.81
CA GLY A 412 40.40 11.87 4.36
C GLY A 412 41.05 11.29 3.11
N THR A 413 40.49 10.26 2.50
CA THR A 413 40.96 9.75 1.22
C THR A 413 40.49 10.64 0.08
N THR A 414 41.35 10.96 -0.87
CA THR A 414 40.92 11.77 -2.04
C THR A 414 39.93 11.01 -2.91
N PHE A 415 38.75 11.57 -3.15
CA PHE A 415 37.81 11.03 -4.13
C PHE A 415 38.40 11.23 -5.53
N VAL A 416 38.66 10.13 -6.23
CA VAL A 416 39.21 10.16 -7.59
C VAL A 416 38.03 10.27 -8.59
N PHE A 417 38.06 11.33 -9.37
CA PHE A 417 37.17 11.51 -10.51
C PHE A 417 37.93 11.03 -11.76
N ASP A 418 37.45 9.96 -12.37
CA ASP A 418 37.98 9.49 -13.63
C ASP A 418 37.79 10.53 -14.75
N ARG A 419 38.33 10.27 -15.95
CA ARG A 419 38.20 11.15 -17.09
C ARG A 419 36.72 11.43 -17.35
N PHE A 420 36.33 12.71 -17.27
CA PHE A 420 34.97 13.15 -17.46
C PHE A 420 34.63 13.23 -18.95
N LEU A 421 33.74 12.39 -19.40
CA LEU A 421 33.17 12.41 -20.74
C LEU A 421 31.73 12.93 -20.64
N ILE A 422 31.50 14.16 -21.05
CA ILE A 422 30.17 14.76 -21.04
C ILE A 422 29.30 14.13 -22.10
N ASP A 423 28.14 13.62 -21.71
CA ASP A 423 27.09 13.25 -22.63
C ASP A 423 26.35 14.53 -23.12
N ARG A 424 26.62 14.93 -24.34
CA ARG A 424 26.00 16.13 -24.94
C ARG A 424 24.50 15.96 -25.12
N GLU A 425 24.00 14.74 -25.29
CA GLU A 425 22.56 14.46 -25.37
C GLU A 425 21.89 14.65 -24.01
N LYS A 426 22.53 14.27 -22.93
CA LYS A 426 22.05 14.57 -21.56
C LYS A 426 21.94 16.06 -21.31
N LEU A 427 22.75 16.88 -21.96
CA LEU A 427 22.67 18.34 -21.88
C LEU A 427 21.58 18.94 -22.78
N ARG A 428 21.16 18.25 -23.84
CA ARG A 428 20.21 18.76 -24.84
C ARG A 428 18.79 18.27 -24.65
N THR A 429 18.59 17.08 -24.15
CA THR A 429 17.26 16.48 -24.07
C THR A 429 16.51 16.92 -22.82
N THR A 430 15.28 17.34 -23.04
CA THR A 430 14.35 17.86 -22.03
C THR A 430 13.52 16.84 -21.32
N THR A 431 13.60 15.62 -21.73
CA THR A 431 12.67 14.63 -21.24
C THR A 431 13.20 13.94 -19.98
N TYR A 432 12.44 14.01 -18.92
CA TYR A 432 12.42 12.96 -17.94
C TYR A 432 12.15 11.67 -18.68
N SER A 433 13.18 10.89 -18.94
CA SER A 433 12.96 9.50 -19.29
C SER A 433 12.39 8.80 -18.05
N SER A 434 11.68 7.69 -18.24
CA SER A 434 11.25 6.79 -17.15
C SER A 434 12.40 6.33 -16.22
N ARG A 435 13.62 6.77 -16.47
CA ARG A 435 14.84 6.55 -15.69
C ARG A 435 15.36 7.79 -14.95
N GLY A 436 14.61 8.90 -14.94
CA GLY A 436 14.93 10.07 -14.13
C GLY A 436 16.14 10.89 -14.58
N ARG A 437 16.45 10.94 -15.86
CA ARG A 437 17.56 11.78 -16.39
C ARG A 437 17.13 13.22 -16.54
N LEU A 438 17.97 14.12 -16.06
CA LEU A 438 17.77 15.56 -16.17
C LEU A 438 18.47 16.10 -17.43
N SER A 439 17.75 16.88 -18.22
CA SER A 439 18.37 17.76 -19.21
C SER A 439 18.18 19.22 -18.83
N LEU A 440 19.26 19.92 -18.68
CA LEU A 440 19.25 21.31 -18.22
C LEU A 440 18.90 22.32 -19.32
N CYS A 441 19.03 21.98 -20.62
CA CYS A 441 19.10 23.00 -21.66
C CYS A 441 17.79 23.35 -22.33
N SER A 442 16.71 22.62 -22.18
CA SER A 442 15.49 22.86 -22.94
C SER A 442 14.15 22.66 -22.23
N ASN A 443 14.17 22.32 -20.94
CA ASN A 443 12.93 22.18 -20.20
C ASN A 443 12.42 23.55 -19.76
N GLN A 444 11.23 23.94 -20.26
CA GLN A 444 10.62 25.22 -19.91
C GLN A 444 10.36 25.31 -18.40
N ASN A 445 9.97 24.20 -17.78
CA ASN A 445 9.79 24.13 -16.33
C ASN A 445 11.10 24.34 -15.57
N LEU A 446 12.22 23.83 -16.07
CA LEU A 446 13.53 24.05 -15.49
C LEU A 446 13.96 25.51 -15.65
N LYS A 447 13.71 26.12 -16.83
CA LYS A 447 13.96 27.55 -17.05
C LYS A 447 13.12 28.42 -16.14
N GLU A 448 11.84 28.14 -16.03
CA GLU A 448 10.93 28.84 -15.10
C GLU A 448 11.39 28.69 -13.66
N MET A 449 11.81 27.51 -13.28
CA MET A 449 12.30 27.22 -11.94
C MET A 449 13.61 27.90 -11.62
N LEU A 450 14.59 27.86 -12.54
CA LEU A 450 15.85 28.58 -12.40
C LEU A 450 15.61 30.10 -12.36
N THR A 451 14.65 30.60 -13.12
CA THR A 451 14.24 32.02 -13.10
C THR A 451 13.55 32.36 -11.78
N THR A 452 12.65 31.50 -11.29
CA THR A 452 11.92 31.65 -10.03
C THR A 452 12.87 31.60 -8.83
N CYS A 453 13.90 30.75 -8.89
CA CYS A 453 14.95 30.64 -7.88
C CYS A 453 16.03 31.72 -7.99
N ARG A 454 15.87 32.72 -8.89
CA ARG A 454 16.81 33.82 -9.14
C ARG A 454 18.19 33.41 -9.64
N TYR A 455 18.31 32.26 -10.32
CA TYR A 455 19.56 31.82 -10.93
C TYR A 455 19.49 32.00 -12.46
N SER A 456 20.59 32.52 -13.01
CA SER A 456 20.78 32.48 -14.45
C SER A 456 21.12 31.05 -14.89
N LEU A 457 20.80 30.68 -16.13
CA LEU A 457 21.26 29.42 -16.74
C LEU A 457 22.79 29.27 -16.70
N ILE A 458 23.51 30.36 -16.60
CA ILE A 458 24.96 30.46 -16.49
C ILE A 458 25.40 29.99 -15.07
N ASP A 459 24.64 30.32 -14.04
CA ASP A 459 24.91 29.92 -12.67
C ASP A 459 24.55 28.46 -12.40
N ALA A 460 23.68 27.87 -13.24
CA ALA A 460 23.21 26.49 -13.10
C ALA A 460 24.11 25.44 -13.82
N VAL A 461 25.06 25.86 -14.64
CA VAL A 461 26.10 24.99 -15.23
C VAL A 461 27.47 25.33 -14.63
N PRO A 462 27.69 25.03 -13.38
CA PRO A 462 28.64 25.84 -12.62
C PRO A 462 30.05 25.32 -12.61
N TYR A 463 30.32 24.06 -12.89
CA TYR A 463 31.65 23.52 -12.61
C TYR A 463 32.25 22.75 -13.79
N ASN A 464 33.44 23.12 -14.17
CA ASN A 464 34.32 22.19 -14.86
C ASN A 464 34.66 21.06 -13.90
N MET A 465 33.91 19.96 -14.04
CA MET A 465 33.96 18.83 -13.12
C MET A 465 35.30 18.10 -13.15
N VAL A 466 36.10 18.29 -14.20
CA VAL A 466 37.46 17.74 -14.30
C VAL A 466 38.43 18.49 -13.41
N ASN A 467 38.31 19.82 -13.37
CA ASN A 467 39.29 20.69 -12.70
C ASN A 467 38.71 21.46 -11.49
N GLY A 468 37.44 21.29 -11.17
CA GLY A 468 36.77 22.05 -10.10
C GLY A 468 36.62 23.56 -10.41
N LYS A 469 36.83 23.96 -11.68
CA LYS A 469 36.60 25.33 -12.13
C LYS A 469 35.20 25.50 -12.70
N GLU A 470 34.62 26.65 -12.48
CA GLU A 470 33.37 26.99 -13.11
C GLU A 470 33.48 26.85 -14.63
N LEU A 471 32.47 26.22 -15.25
CA LEU A 471 32.28 26.30 -16.68
C LEU A 471 31.86 27.74 -17.01
N ILE A 472 32.83 28.61 -17.24
CA ILE A 472 32.53 29.89 -17.85
C ILE A 472 31.91 29.55 -19.19
N ALA A 473 30.64 29.98 -19.39
CA ALA A 473 29.97 29.85 -20.64
C ALA A 473 30.90 30.37 -21.74
N GLY A 474 31.47 29.46 -22.50
CA GLY A 474 32.34 29.81 -23.58
C GLY A 474 31.58 30.67 -24.55
N LYS A 475 32.19 31.77 -24.92
CA LYS A 475 31.76 32.63 -26.00
C LYS A 475 31.43 31.82 -27.25
#